data_6441d7498e1b1f6e3bbf9098c1e8d058
#
_entry.id   6441d7498e1b1f6e3bbf9098c1e8d058
#
_cell.length_a   1.000
_cell.length_b   1.000
_cell.length_c   1.000
_cell.angle_alpha   90.00
_cell.angle_beta   90.00
_cell.angle_gamma   90.00
#
_symmetry.space_group_name_H-M   'P 1'
#
loop_
_entity.id
_entity.type
_entity.pdbx_description
1 polymer ?
#
loop_
_entity_poly.entity_id
_entity_poly.type
_entity_poly.pdbx_seq_one_letter_code
_entity_poly.pdbx_strand_id
1 'polypeptide(L)'
;MQIPGLVNPQPLGSGGFATVYRAHQVQLGRDVAVKIDNRVLGNERDRRRFLREAHAAARLSGHPNVVAVHDANITPQGMPYIVMELCTGGSLHDVLQKNGPLPAEQVRHLGVQLADALAAAHAEGVLHRDIKPANILIDRYGTAKLADFGLAALLDAAGDSTVTRDALSPSYAPPEAFAMAAPTVTGDVYALAATLYDLLAGKPPRPVPWPIESFDHLGEVLRSPVPPVPGVPDEFHQILVRALHPDVSARTPTAARLRDELRGAVAPPVSAPAQVMPVSVRTPSPTRKRWPVVAAAVVGVIAIGAGVWFAISRNDDRTASGTPGTGTSQPVVDKVPPPDLKACGTGFCVAKSACFNGFVESGGQATTARRKGSCADEHYWEAFAGGWLSGDIPKVSSEDLLKAPEIAGVCTKAALAANTRPGVDTSTWQVGVVGYADGDRNYFLCMASPEEGGELTTSAFGSDS
;
A
#
# COMPACT_ATOMS: atom_id res chain seq x y z
N MET A 1 25.08 5.60 15.07
CA MET A 1 23.73 6.21 15.10
C MET A 1 23.82 7.47 15.97
N GLN A 2 23.53 8.64 15.41
CA GLN A 2 23.46 9.89 16.18
C GLN A 2 22.06 10.50 15.96
N ILE A 3 21.17 10.27 16.93
CA ILE A 3 19.85 10.91 16.97
C ILE A 3 19.87 11.87 18.18
N PRO A 4 19.57 13.16 17.99
CA PRO A 4 19.60 14.14 19.06
C PRO A 4 18.73 13.72 20.27
N GLY A 5 19.27 13.83 21.48
CA GLY A 5 18.58 13.50 22.71
C GLY A 5 18.46 11.99 23.05
N LEU A 6 18.98 11.10 22.19
CA LEU A 6 19.03 9.66 22.42
C LEU A 6 20.47 9.18 22.61
N VAL A 7 20.70 8.39 23.67
CA VAL A 7 22.01 7.85 24.01
C VAL A 7 21.94 6.34 24.22
N ASN A 8 23.10 5.68 24.25
CA ASN A 8 23.26 4.25 24.54
C ASN A 8 22.38 3.34 23.66
N PRO A 9 22.44 3.45 22.32
CA PRO A 9 21.65 2.59 21.46
C PRO A 9 22.14 1.13 21.57
N GLN A 10 21.18 0.21 21.82
CA GLN A 10 21.39 -1.22 21.84
C GLN A 10 20.46 -1.86 20.81
N PRO A 11 20.93 -2.71 19.88
CA PRO A 11 20.07 -3.34 18.92
C PRO A 11 19.10 -4.29 19.60
N LEU A 12 17.82 -4.21 19.26
CA LEU A 12 16.75 -5.11 19.68
C LEU A 12 16.44 -6.16 18.60
N GLY A 13 16.57 -5.76 17.32
CA GLY A 13 16.32 -6.62 16.18
C GLY A 13 16.60 -5.92 14.86
N SER A 14 16.84 -6.69 13.82
CA SER A 14 17.00 -6.20 12.45
C SER A 14 16.09 -7.00 11.53
N GLY A 15 15.34 -6.31 10.66
CA GLY A 15 14.59 -6.89 9.55
C GLY A 15 15.16 -6.44 8.21
N GLY A 16 14.60 -6.94 7.10
CA GLY A 16 15.11 -6.66 5.75
C GLY A 16 15.24 -5.18 5.41
N PHE A 17 14.45 -4.31 6.02
CA PHE A 17 14.40 -2.87 5.68
C PHE A 17 14.67 -1.93 6.85
N ALA A 18 14.64 -2.41 8.09
CA ALA A 18 14.81 -1.56 9.26
C ALA A 18 15.53 -2.27 10.39
N THR A 19 16.21 -1.47 11.22
CA THR A 19 16.81 -1.93 12.48
C THR A 19 16.13 -1.20 13.64
N VAL A 20 15.77 -1.96 14.68
CA VAL A 20 15.16 -1.43 15.90
C VAL A 20 16.21 -1.42 17.01
N TYR A 21 16.32 -0.29 17.70
CA TYR A 21 17.23 -0.10 18.83
C TYR A 21 16.44 0.26 20.09
N ARG A 22 16.88 -0.21 21.24
CA ARG A 22 16.58 0.42 22.54
C ARG A 22 17.52 1.60 22.71
N ALA A 23 17.03 2.75 23.11
CA ALA A 23 17.86 3.90 23.43
C ALA A 23 17.31 4.62 24.65
N HIS A 24 18.16 5.37 25.36
CA HIS A 24 17.74 6.20 26.49
C HIS A 24 17.47 7.63 26.02
N GLN A 25 16.24 8.13 26.24
CA GLN A 25 15.85 9.50 25.97
C GLN A 25 16.18 10.38 27.16
N VAL A 26 17.30 11.14 27.04
CA VAL A 26 17.91 11.89 28.16
C VAL A 26 16.96 12.92 28.75
N GLN A 27 16.26 13.68 27.92
CA GLN A 27 15.40 14.78 28.38
C GLN A 27 14.21 14.32 29.24
N LEU A 28 13.71 13.11 29.00
CA LEU A 28 12.55 12.56 29.71
C LEU A 28 12.94 11.43 30.66
N GLY A 29 14.21 11.04 30.73
CA GLY A 29 14.74 10.02 31.64
C GLY A 29 14.09 8.64 31.41
N ARG A 30 13.78 8.27 30.17
CA ARG A 30 13.11 7.02 29.84
C ARG A 30 13.79 6.26 28.71
N ASP A 31 13.58 4.95 28.69
CA ASP A 31 13.98 4.12 27.57
C ASP A 31 12.87 4.09 26.52
N VAL A 32 13.29 4.09 25.25
CA VAL A 32 12.43 4.11 24.07
C VAL A 32 12.91 3.08 23.05
N ALA A 33 12.03 2.64 22.15
CA ALA A 33 12.39 1.93 20.95
C ALA A 33 12.60 2.93 19.81
N VAL A 34 13.63 2.72 18.99
CA VAL A 34 13.93 3.54 17.83
C VAL A 34 14.04 2.65 16.61
N LYS A 35 13.08 2.76 15.71
CA LYS A 35 13.10 2.07 14.42
C LYS A 35 13.72 2.97 13.38
N ILE A 36 14.82 2.54 12.75
CA ILE A 36 15.50 3.25 11.68
C ILE A 36 15.34 2.42 10.41
N ASP A 37 14.82 3.05 9.37
CA ASP A 37 14.81 2.44 8.05
C ASP A 37 16.20 2.57 7.42
N ASN A 38 16.70 1.49 6.85
CA ASN A 38 18.03 1.45 6.24
C ASN A 38 18.08 2.13 4.85
N ARG A 39 16.92 2.51 4.31
CA ARG A 39 16.81 3.20 3.02
C ARG A 39 16.89 4.71 3.21
N VAL A 40 17.56 5.37 2.29
CA VAL A 40 17.70 6.82 2.26
C VAL A 40 16.52 7.40 1.48
N LEU A 41 15.80 8.36 2.07
CA LEU A 41 14.76 9.11 1.36
C LEU A 41 15.42 10.13 0.43
N GLY A 42 15.43 9.81 -0.88
CA GLY A 42 16.18 10.55 -1.90
C GLY A 42 15.59 11.92 -2.26
N ASN A 43 14.29 12.13 -2.02
CA ASN A 43 13.60 13.34 -2.42
C ASN A 43 12.66 13.89 -1.35
N GLU A 44 12.30 15.16 -1.50
CA GLU A 44 11.47 15.89 -0.53
C GLU A 44 10.01 15.38 -0.49
N ARG A 45 9.50 14.78 -1.59
CA ARG A 45 8.16 14.18 -1.65
C ARG A 45 8.05 12.99 -0.70
N ASP A 46 9.05 12.10 -0.72
CA ASP A 46 9.10 10.91 0.14
C ASP A 46 9.27 11.28 1.61
N ARG A 47 10.09 12.31 1.89
CA ARG A 47 10.25 12.88 3.24
C ARG A 47 8.93 13.40 3.81
N ARG A 48 8.19 14.21 3.04
CA ARG A 48 6.87 14.72 3.44
C ARG A 48 5.85 13.60 3.61
N ARG A 49 5.90 12.59 2.75
CA ARG A 49 5.02 11.44 2.87
C ARG A 49 5.32 10.68 4.15
N PHE A 50 6.58 10.35 4.44
CA PHE A 50 6.99 9.70 5.68
C PHE A 50 6.46 10.45 6.91
N LEU A 51 6.75 11.75 7.03
CA LEU A 51 6.31 12.55 8.18
C LEU A 51 4.77 12.59 8.29
N ARG A 52 4.05 12.67 7.18
CA ARG A 52 2.58 12.67 7.19
C ARG A 52 2.00 11.35 7.71
N GLU A 53 2.56 10.21 7.30
CA GLU A 53 2.09 8.89 7.77
C GLU A 53 2.52 8.65 9.23
N ALA A 54 3.72 9.05 9.60
CA ALA A 54 4.15 9.03 11.00
C ALA A 54 3.24 9.88 11.89
N HIS A 55 2.83 11.07 11.44
CA HIS A 55 1.84 11.89 12.13
C HIS A 55 0.47 11.21 12.23
N ALA A 56 0.04 10.49 11.19
CA ALA A 56 -1.20 9.72 11.23
C ALA A 56 -1.14 8.60 12.28
N ALA A 57 -0.03 7.84 12.31
CA ALA A 57 0.21 6.82 13.34
C ALA A 57 0.28 7.43 14.76
N ALA A 58 0.89 8.62 14.92
CA ALA A 58 1.00 9.30 16.19
C ALA A 58 -0.37 9.68 16.80
N ARG A 59 -1.40 9.97 15.97
CA ARG A 59 -2.77 10.23 16.48
C ARG A 59 -3.38 9.03 17.18
N LEU A 60 -2.92 7.82 16.87
CA LEU A 60 -3.38 6.57 17.50
C LEU A 60 -2.69 6.29 18.84
N SER A 61 -1.68 7.08 19.24
CA SER A 61 -0.85 6.85 20.44
C SER A 61 -1.63 6.93 21.76
N GLY A 62 -2.84 7.46 21.75
CA GLY A 62 -3.74 7.46 22.92
C GLY A 62 -4.50 6.15 23.16
N HIS A 63 -4.49 5.23 22.18
CA HIS A 63 -5.20 3.96 22.33
C HIS A 63 -4.36 2.95 23.14
N PRO A 64 -4.93 2.26 24.15
CA PRO A 64 -4.16 1.36 25.04
C PRO A 64 -3.51 0.19 24.29
N ASN A 65 -4.11 -0.27 23.19
CA ASN A 65 -3.62 -1.40 22.40
C ASN A 65 -2.89 -0.98 21.10
N VAL A 66 -2.32 0.24 21.08
CA VAL A 66 -1.44 0.73 20.02
C VAL A 66 -0.11 1.15 20.63
N VAL A 67 1.01 0.80 19.98
CA VAL A 67 2.33 1.27 20.38
C VAL A 67 2.41 2.78 20.15
N ALA A 68 2.68 3.54 21.22
CA ALA A 68 2.71 4.99 21.15
C ALA A 68 3.92 5.48 20.35
N VAL A 69 3.69 6.33 19.36
CA VAL A 69 4.73 7.07 18.63
C VAL A 69 5.06 8.34 19.40
N HIS A 70 6.33 8.55 19.74
CA HIS A 70 6.81 9.67 20.52
C HIS A 70 7.45 10.76 19.66
N ASP A 71 8.12 10.38 18.57
CA ASP A 71 8.76 11.28 17.62
C ASP A 71 9.02 10.56 16.29
N ALA A 72 9.13 11.32 15.22
CA ALA A 72 9.51 10.82 13.90
C ALA A 72 10.29 11.89 13.14
N ASN A 73 11.44 11.52 12.58
CA ASN A 73 12.25 12.45 11.83
C ASN A 73 13.18 11.70 10.85
N ILE A 74 14.08 12.44 10.20
CA ILE A 74 15.03 11.94 9.23
C ILE A 74 16.43 12.26 9.72
N THR A 75 17.33 11.27 9.68
CA THR A 75 18.74 11.49 10.06
C THR A 75 19.46 12.42 9.07
N PRO A 76 20.60 13.01 9.44
CA PRO A 76 21.43 13.81 8.50
C PRO A 76 21.84 13.02 7.24
N GLN A 77 21.86 11.68 7.30
CA GLN A 77 22.16 10.79 6.19
C GLN A 77 20.93 10.49 5.32
N GLY A 78 19.76 11.05 5.66
CA GLY A 78 18.51 10.86 4.90
C GLY A 78 17.72 9.61 5.27
N MET A 79 18.11 8.87 6.31
CA MET A 79 17.37 7.70 6.79
C MET A 79 16.22 8.11 7.71
N PRO A 80 14.98 7.67 7.46
CA PRO A 80 13.86 7.95 8.34
C PRO A 80 13.95 7.12 9.62
N TYR A 81 13.52 7.72 10.74
CA TYR A 81 13.41 7.02 12.00
C TYR A 81 12.15 7.41 12.78
N ILE A 82 11.71 6.47 13.62
CA ILE A 82 10.59 6.66 14.52
C ILE A 82 11.01 6.29 15.92
N VAL A 83 10.73 7.17 16.88
CA VAL A 83 10.90 6.94 18.31
C VAL A 83 9.54 6.54 18.88
N MET A 84 9.47 5.40 19.56
CA MET A 84 8.22 4.85 20.05
C MET A 84 8.37 4.23 21.43
N GLU A 85 7.25 3.88 22.02
CA GLU A 85 7.15 3.15 23.28
C GLU A 85 7.98 1.85 23.21
N LEU A 86 8.76 1.59 24.26
CA LEU A 86 9.52 0.36 24.41
C LEU A 86 8.65 -0.73 25.03
N CYS A 87 8.25 -1.70 24.24
CA CYS A 87 7.57 -2.90 24.68
C CYS A 87 8.60 -3.98 25.08
N THR A 88 8.64 -4.35 26.37
CA THR A 88 9.67 -5.24 26.91
C THR A 88 9.23 -6.70 27.02
N GLY A 89 7.97 -7.01 26.77
CA GLY A 89 7.41 -8.36 26.83
C GLY A 89 7.61 -9.20 25.55
N GLY A 90 8.32 -8.67 24.54
CA GLY A 90 8.48 -9.30 23.23
C GLY A 90 7.24 -9.17 22.35
N SER A 91 7.12 -10.00 21.33
CA SER A 91 5.97 -10.07 20.41
C SER A 91 5.07 -11.28 20.71
N LEU A 92 3.83 -11.27 20.17
CA LEU A 92 2.99 -12.47 20.21
C LEU A 92 3.59 -13.64 19.42
N HIS A 93 4.45 -13.35 18.43
CA HIS A 93 5.23 -14.39 17.77
C HIS A 93 6.19 -15.09 18.75
N ASP A 94 6.92 -14.32 19.57
CA ASP A 94 7.84 -14.88 20.58
C ASP A 94 7.09 -15.70 21.63
N VAL A 95 5.90 -15.23 22.03
CA VAL A 95 5.02 -15.96 22.96
C VAL A 95 4.58 -17.29 22.37
N LEU A 96 4.14 -17.29 21.10
CA LEU A 96 3.71 -18.49 20.38
C LEU A 96 4.85 -19.50 20.23
N GLN A 97 6.03 -19.02 19.84
CA GLN A 97 7.23 -19.87 19.72
C GLN A 97 7.65 -20.50 21.05
N LYS A 98 7.56 -19.75 22.15
CA LYS A 98 8.00 -20.21 23.47
C LYS A 98 6.96 -21.10 24.17
N ASN A 99 5.68 -20.76 24.05
CA ASN A 99 4.63 -21.38 24.85
C ASN A 99 3.69 -22.28 24.04
N GLY A 100 3.78 -22.27 22.69
CA GLY A 100 2.81 -22.93 21.81
C GLY A 100 1.49 -22.17 21.70
N PRO A 101 0.43 -22.83 21.16
CA PRO A 101 -0.88 -22.26 20.98
C PRO A 101 -1.50 -21.73 22.29
N LEU A 102 -2.24 -20.63 22.18
CA LEU A 102 -2.87 -19.98 23.32
C LEU A 102 -4.30 -20.49 23.56
N PRO A 103 -4.80 -20.45 24.80
CA PRO A 103 -6.18 -20.81 25.12
C PRO A 103 -7.20 -19.95 24.36
N ALA A 104 -8.30 -20.56 23.90
CA ALA A 104 -9.31 -19.91 23.09
C ALA A 104 -9.86 -18.60 23.70
N GLU A 105 -10.13 -18.58 25.01
CA GLU A 105 -10.66 -17.41 25.70
C GLU A 105 -9.62 -16.28 25.77
N GLN A 106 -8.34 -16.62 25.94
CA GLN A 106 -7.27 -15.62 25.91
C GLN A 106 -7.13 -14.99 24.52
N VAL A 107 -7.17 -15.80 23.44
CA VAL A 107 -7.12 -15.31 22.06
C VAL A 107 -8.36 -14.47 21.73
N ARG A 108 -9.52 -14.87 22.20
CA ARG A 108 -10.76 -14.10 22.06
C ARG A 108 -10.64 -12.72 22.69
N HIS A 109 -10.14 -12.65 23.93
CA HIS A 109 -9.92 -11.39 24.63
C HIS A 109 -8.90 -10.48 23.89
N LEU A 110 -7.78 -11.04 23.46
CA LEU A 110 -6.79 -10.34 22.60
C LEU A 110 -7.45 -9.82 21.32
N GLY A 111 -8.25 -10.66 20.66
CA GLY A 111 -8.97 -10.31 19.44
C GLY A 111 -9.89 -9.11 19.62
N VAL A 112 -10.62 -9.03 20.74
CA VAL A 112 -11.48 -7.87 21.06
C VAL A 112 -10.65 -6.61 21.21
N GLN A 113 -9.53 -6.66 21.93
CA GLN A 113 -8.67 -5.50 22.17
C GLN A 113 -8.00 -5.00 20.86
N LEU A 114 -7.47 -5.93 20.06
CA LEU A 114 -6.79 -5.60 18.81
C LEU A 114 -7.77 -5.13 17.73
N ALA A 115 -8.98 -5.70 17.67
CA ALA A 115 -10.02 -5.24 16.77
C ALA A 115 -10.54 -3.84 17.14
N ASP A 116 -10.56 -3.49 18.44
CA ASP A 116 -10.89 -2.14 18.91
C ASP A 116 -9.83 -1.12 18.49
N ALA A 117 -8.55 -1.44 18.66
CA ALA A 117 -7.44 -0.62 18.20
C ALA A 117 -7.47 -0.42 16.67
N LEU A 118 -7.75 -1.48 15.93
CA LEU A 118 -7.84 -1.45 14.49
C LEU A 118 -9.05 -0.62 14.02
N ALA A 119 -10.19 -0.70 14.70
CA ALA A 119 -11.37 0.11 14.41
C ALA A 119 -11.09 1.61 14.65
N ALA A 120 -10.36 1.95 15.72
CA ALA A 120 -9.93 3.32 15.99
C ALA A 120 -8.99 3.84 14.88
N ALA A 121 -8.05 3.02 14.40
CA ALA A 121 -7.17 3.37 13.30
C ALA A 121 -7.94 3.61 11.99
N HIS A 122 -8.89 2.74 11.66
CA HIS A 122 -9.72 2.87 10.47
C HIS A 122 -10.61 4.12 10.50
N ALA A 123 -11.10 4.52 11.67
CA ALA A 123 -11.85 5.76 11.85
C ALA A 123 -11.00 7.01 11.55
N GLU A 124 -9.69 6.95 11.81
CA GLU A 124 -8.72 8.00 11.46
C GLU A 124 -8.19 7.88 10.01
N GLY A 125 -8.73 6.96 9.21
CA GLY A 125 -8.29 6.71 7.83
C GLY A 125 -6.92 6.01 7.73
N VAL A 126 -6.46 5.37 8.81
CA VAL A 126 -5.17 4.67 8.86
C VAL A 126 -5.39 3.18 8.71
N LEU A 127 -4.77 2.56 7.70
CA LEU A 127 -4.72 1.11 7.52
C LEU A 127 -3.39 0.56 8.08
N HIS A 128 -3.45 -0.64 8.66
CA HIS A 128 -2.25 -1.28 9.22
C HIS A 128 -1.38 -1.97 8.14
N ARG A 129 -1.99 -2.78 7.28
CA ARG A 129 -1.41 -3.46 6.09
C ARG A 129 -0.44 -4.62 6.36
N ASP A 130 0.07 -4.78 7.58
CA ASP A 130 0.99 -5.88 7.96
C ASP A 130 0.69 -6.41 9.37
N ILE A 131 -0.57 -6.83 9.61
CA ILE A 131 -0.97 -7.44 10.87
C ILE A 131 -0.51 -8.91 10.89
N LYS A 132 0.33 -9.23 11.89
CA LYS A 132 0.86 -10.58 12.15
C LYS A 132 1.33 -10.68 13.59
N PRO A 133 1.56 -11.87 14.15
CA PRO A 133 1.99 -12.02 15.56
C PRO A 133 3.28 -11.26 15.89
N ALA A 134 4.21 -11.10 14.95
CA ALA A 134 5.46 -10.37 15.14
C ALA A 134 5.26 -8.85 15.31
N ASN A 135 4.17 -8.28 14.77
CA ASN A 135 3.84 -6.86 14.85
C ASN A 135 2.83 -6.54 15.97
N ILE A 136 2.58 -7.50 16.86
CA ILE A 136 1.80 -7.29 18.09
C ILE A 136 2.75 -7.46 19.26
N LEU A 137 3.12 -6.35 19.87
CA LEU A 137 4.10 -6.29 20.95
C LEU A 137 3.41 -6.33 22.32
N ILE A 138 4.12 -6.80 23.32
CA ILE A 138 3.65 -6.85 24.69
C ILE A 138 4.40 -5.82 25.51
N ASP A 139 3.68 -4.92 26.15
CA ASP A 139 4.27 -3.91 27.02
C ASP A 139 4.72 -4.51 28.36
N ARG A 140 5.33 -3.69 29.22
CA ARG A 140 5.79 -4.11 30.55
C ARG A 140 4.66 -4.56 31.51
N TYR A 141 3.41 -4.27 31.18
CA TYR A 141 2.24 -4.62 31.98
C TYR A 141 1.48 -5.84 31.42
N GLY A 142 1.99 -6.45 30.35
CA GLY A 142 1.35 -7.59 29.69
C GLY A 142 0.26 -7.21 28.69
N THR A 143 0.12 -5.91 28.35
CA THR A 143 -0.87 -5.45 27.38
C THR A 143 -0.36 -5.68 25.95
N ALA A 144 -1.17 -6.31 25.10
CA ALA A 144 -0.88 -6.46 23.68
C ALA A 144 -1.17 -5.18 22.91
N LYS A 145 -0.24 -4.75 22.07
CA LYS A 145 -0.28 -3.50 21.33
C LYS A 145 0.08 -3.72 19.86
N LEU A 146 -0.73 -3.19 18.95
CA LEU A 146 -0.40 -3.13 17.52
C LEU A 146 0.77 -2.16 17.30
N ALA A 147 1.79 -2.63 16.57
CA ALA A 147 2.97 -1.88 16.19
C ALA A 147 3.06 -1.73 14.67
N ASP A 148 3.82 -0.76 14.18
CA ASP A 148 4.18 -0.60 12.77
C ASP A 148 3.00 -0.25 11.84
N PHE A 149 2.04 0.56 12.30
CA PHE A 149 0.95 1.08 11.47
C PHE A 149 1.45 1.77 10.21
N GLY A 150 1.01 1.29 9.05
CA GLY A 150 1.14 1.97 7.75
C GLY A 150 2.56 2.22 7.22
N LEU A 151 3.58 1.94 8.03
CA LEU A 151 4.98 2.27 7.70
C LEU A 151 5.54 1.48 6.52
N ALA A 152 5.00 0.30 6.23
CA ALA A 152 5.37 -0.49 5.05
C ALA A 152 5.01 0.23 3.73
N ALA A 153 3.91 0.97 3.70
CA ALA A 153 3.45 1.70 2.52
C ALA A 153 4.24 2.98 2.20
N LEU A 154 4.98 3.51 3.18
CA LEU A 154 5.88 4.64 2.98
C LEU A 154 6.98 4.35 1.98
N LEU A 155 7.34 3.11 1.90
CA LEU A 155 8.52 2.62 1.22
C LEU A 155 8.19 2.10 -0.18
N ASP A 156 6.89 1.80 -0.43
CA ASP A 156 6.40 1.34 -1.74
C ASP A 156 6.20 2.49 -2.74
N ALA A 157 6.22 3.74 -2.28
CA ALA A 157 5.90 4.90 -3.10
C ALA A 157 7.10 5.74 -3.54
N ALA A 158 8.31 5.32 -3.22
CA ALA A 158 9.52 5.94 -3.78
C ALA A 158 9.76 5.57 -5.26
N GLY A 159 8.72 5.11 -5.99
CA GLY A 159 8.82 4.67 -7.37
C GLY A 159 9.31 3.23 -7.54
N ASP A 160 9.86 2.62 -6.50
CA ASP A 160 10.00 1.19 -6.40
C ASP A 160 8.68 0.61 -5.89
N SER A 161 7.70 0.49 -6.77
CA SER A 161 6.47 -0.27 -6.54
C SER A 161 6.77 -1.76 -6.56
N THR A 162 7.72 -2.14 -5.76
CA THR A 162 7.80 -3.48 -5.25
C THR A 162 7.33 -3.37 -3.81
N VAL A 163 6.02 -3.54 -3.59
CA VAL A 163 5.67 -4.50 -2.53
C VAL A 163 6.52 -5.70 -2.89
N THR A 164 7.73 -5.74 -2.38
CA THR A 164 8.55 -6.92 -2.52
C THR A 164 7.66 -7.97 -1.92
N ARG A 165 7.33 -9.01 -2.70
CA ARG A 165 6.65 -10.19 -2.17
C ARG A 165 7.30 -10.63 -0.87
N ASP A 166 8.57 -10.27 -0.68
CA ASP A 166 9.37 -10.43 0.54
C ASP A 166 8.95 -9.51 1.70
N ALA A 167 8.26 -8.38 1.44
CA ALA A 167 7.69 -7.51 2.47
C ALA A 167 6.28 -7.97 2.90
N LEU A 168 5.59 -8.75 2.07
CA LEU A 168 4.36 -9.41 2.49
C LEU A 168 4.71 -10.49 3.51
N SER A 169 3.85 -10.64 4.50
CA SER A 169 3.80 -11.83 5.35
C SER A 169 2.77 -12.78 4.72
N PRO A 170 3.15 -13.65 3.75
CA PRO A 170 2.22 -14.24 2.78
C PRO A 170 1.07 -14.99 3.45
N SER A 171 1.34 -15.67 4.56
CA SER A 171 0.35 -16.46 5.29
C SER A 171 -0.71 -15.66 6.04
N TYR A 172 -0.52 -14.34 6.17
CA TYR A 172 -1.48 -13.41 6.81
C TYR A 172 -2.07 -12.42 5.81
N ALA A 173 -1.50 -12.31 4.62
CA ALA A 173 -1.96 -11.40 3.59
C ALA A 173 -3.31 -11.86 3.00
N PRO A 174 -4.26 -10.94 2.78
CA PRO A 174 -5.52 -11.27 2.14
C PRO A 174 -5.33 -11.62 0.65
N PRO A 175 -6.22 -12.43 0.06
CA PRO A 175 -6.10 -12.87 -1.34
C PRO A 175 -5.90 -11.74 -2.36
N GLU A 176 -6.59 -10.62 -2.16
CA GLU A 176 -6.49 -9.43 -3.02
C GLU A 176 -5.11 -8.76 -2.99
N ALA A 177 -4.33 -8.94 -1.93
CA ALA A 177 -2.96 -8.41 -1.86
C ALA A 177 -2.02 -9.08 -2.87
N PHE A 178 -2.24 -10.36 -3.18
CA PHE A 178 -1.47 -11.07 -4.20
C PHE A 178 -1.83 -10.62 -5.63
N ALA A 179 -3.03 -10.06 -5.79
CA ALA A 179 -3.46 -9.40 -7.03
C ALA A 179 -3.05 -7.92 -7.08
N MET A 180 -2.19 -7.46 -6.16
CA MET A 180 -1.74 -6.06 -6.07
C MET A 180 -2.88 -5.04 -5.94
N ALA A 181 -4.03 -5.45 -5.41
CA ALA A 181 -5.13 -4.54 -5.14
C ALA A 181 -4.76 -3.55 -4.03
N ALA A 182 -5.38 -2.37 -4.07
CA ALA A 182 -5.18 -1.36 -3.03
C ALA A 182 -5.57 -1.91 -1.64
N PRO A 183 -4.78 -1.66 -0.60
CA PRO A 183 -5.11 -2.07 0.76
C PRO A 183 -6.46 -1.53 1.23
N THR A 184 -7.20 -2.35 1.98
CA THR A 184 -8.56 -2.04 2.44
C THR A 184 -8.75 -2.35 3.91
N VAL A 185 -9.80 -1.77 4.51
CA VAL A 185 -10.27 -2.09 5.87
C VAL A 185 -10.53 -3.60 6.03
N THR A 186 -11.15 -4.23 5.02
CA THR A 186 -11.44 -5.67 5.03
C THR A 186 -10.20 -6.53 4.89
N GLY A 187 -9.13 -6.01 4.26
CA GLY A 187 -7.82 -6.65 4.21
C GLY A 187 -7.16 -6.73 5.60
N ASP A 188 -7.22 -5.66 6.38
CA ASP A 188 -6.74 -5.65 7.75
C ASP A 188 -7.56 -6.58 8.67
N VAL A 189 -8.88 -6.66 8.46
CA VAL A 189 -9.76 -7.62 9.17
C VAL A 189 -9.34 -9.06 8.90
N TYR A 190 -9.05 -9.40 7.64
CA TYR A 190 -8.53 -10.71 7.26
C TYR A 190 -7.20 -11.02 7.97
N ALA A 191 -6.25 -10.10 7.93
CA ALA A 191 -4.92 -10.27 8.54
C ALA A 191 -5.00 -10.44 10.06
N LEU A 192 -5.89 -9.69 10.73
CA LEU A 192 -6.15 -9.89 12.17
C LEU A 192 -6.76 -11.27 12.45
N ALA A 193 -7.74 -11.70 11.66
CA ALA A 193 -8.34 -13.03 11.83
C ALA A 193 -7.34 -14.17 11.57
N ALA A 194 -6.45 -14.02 10.56
CA ALA A 194 -5.35 -14.97 10.31
C ALA A 194 -4.37 -15.04 11.49
N THR A 195 -4.07 -13.89 12.08
CA THR A 195 -3.25 -13.79 13.29
C THR A 195 -3.89 -14.49 14.49
N LEU A 196 -5.19 -14.25 14.76
CA LEU A 196 -5.91 -14.90 15.84
C LEU A 196 -5.99 -16.42 15.64
N TYR A 197 -6.20 -16.87 14.41
CA TYR A 197 -6.18 -18.30 14.09
C TYR A 197 -4.80 -18.92 14.36
N ASP A 198 -3.71 -18.25 13.97
CA ASP A 198 -2.35 -18.71 14.23
C ASP A 198 -2.08 -18.85 15.73
N LEU A 199 -2.52 -17.89 16.53
CA LEU A 199 -2.41 -17.97 18.00
C LEU A 199 -3.17 -19.15 18.60
N LEU A 200 -4.27 -19.60 17.99
CA LEU A 200 -5.06 -20.76 18.40
C LEU A 200 -4.46 -22.08 17.94
N ALA A 201 -3.97 -22.12 16.69
CA ALA A 201 -3.57 -23.36 16.01
C ALA A 201 -2.06 -23.62 16.04
N GLY A 202 -1.23 -22.60 16.38
CA GLY A 202 0.22 -22.65 16.25
C GLY A 202 0.74 -22.58 14.82
N LYS A 203 -0.15 -22.29 13.87
CA LYS A 203 0.17 -22.13 12.45
C LYS A 203 -0.90 -21.29 11.75
N PRO A 204 -0.57 -20.54 10.69
CA PRO A 204 -1.55 -19.77 9.92
C PRO A 204 -2.69 -20.64 9.36
N PRO A 205 -3.88 -20.06 9.09
CA PRO A 205 -5.04 -20.79 8.56
C PRO A 205 -4.78 -21.38 7.18
N ARG A 206 -3.98 -20.69 6.38
CA ARG A 206 -3.58 -21.06 5.03
C ARG A 206 -2.08 -20.78 4.87
N PRO A 207 -1.20 -21.73 5.27
CA PRO A 207 0.24 -21.56 5.09
C PRO A 207 0.57 -21.44 3.60
N VAL A 208 1.05 -20.27 3.21
CA VAL A 208 1.48 -20.01 1.83
C VAL A 208 2.96 -20.39 1.72
N PRO A 209 3.31 -21.34 0.82
CA PRO A 209 4.71 -21.67 0.57
C PRO A 209 5.45 -20.46 -0.02
N TRP A 210 6.69 -20.27 0.38
CA TRP A 210 7.51 -19.18 -0.11
C TRP A 210 8.90 -19.71 -0.51
N PRO A 211 9.40 -19.39 -1.72
CA PRO A 211 8.79 -18.58 -2.77
C PRO A 211 7.51 -19.23 -3.37
N ILE A 212 6.65 -18.40 -3.98
CA ILE A 212 5.45 -18.88 -4.67
C ILE A 212 5.89 -19.53 -5.98
N GLU A 213 5.75 -20.85 -6.07
CA GLU A 213 6.14 -21.61 -7.26
C GLU A 213 5.06 -21.58 -8.36
N SER A 214 3.78 -21.44 -7.98
CA SER A 214 2.63 -21.41 -8.90
C SER A 214 1.51 -20.53 -8.36
N PHE A 215 0.97 -19.65 -9.22
CA PHE A 215 -0.21 -18.85 -8.90
C PHE A 215 -1.49 -19.67 -8.82
N ASP A 216 -1.59 -20.77 -9.58
CA ASP A 216 -2.74 -21.67 -9.50
C ASP A 216 -2.77 -22.36 -8.14
N HIS A 217 -1.63 -22.89 -7.70
CA HIS A 217 -1.48 -23.47 -6.36
C HIS A 217 -1.75 -22.45 -5.24
N LEU A 218 -1.24 -21.22 -5.37
CA LEU A 218 -1.59 -20.14 -4.45
C LEU A 218 -3.10 -19.91 -4.41
N GLY A 219 -3.76 -19.87 -5.56
CA GLY A 219 -5.22 -19.73 -5.66
C GLY A 219 -5.98 -20.86 -4.96
N GLU A 220 -5.49 -22.09 -5.03
CA GLU A 220 -6.05 -23.24 -4.31
C GLU A 220 -5.86 -23.09 -2.80
N VAL A 221 -4.64 -22.75 -2.34
CA VAL A 221 -4.34 -22.54 -0.92
C VAL A 221 -5.24 -21.45 -0.35
N LEU A 222 -5.38 -20.30 -1.03
CA LEU A 222 -6.18 -19.16 -0.56
C LEU A 222 -7.69 -19.45 -0.53
N ARG A 223 -8.19 -20.39 -1.35
CA ARG A 223 -9.60 -20.82 -1.36
C ARG A 223 -9.86 -22.02 -0.44
N SER A 224 -8.82 -22.65 0.09
CA SER A 224 -8.99 -23.82 0.96
C SER A 224 -9.82 -23.47 2.20
N PRO A 225 -10.66 -24.40 2.68
CA PRO A 225 -11.40 -24.20 3.93
C PRO A 225 -10.46 -23.92 5.09
N VAL A 226 -10.91 -23.06 6.02
CA VAL A 226 -10.19 -22.82 7.29
C VAL A 226 -10.40 -24.04 8.18
N PRO A 227 -9.36 -24.78 8.57
CA PRO A 227 -9.53 -25.99 9.39
C PRO A 227 -10.06 -25.65 10.78
N PRO A 228 -10.92 -26.49 11.39
CA PRO A 228 -11.30 -26.33 12.78
C PRO A 228 -10.09 -26.55 13.71
N VAL A 229 -10.03 -25.78 14.79
CA VAL A 229 -8.97 -25.90 15.81
C VAL A 229 -9.55 -26.67 17.01
N PRO A 230 -8.96 -27.79 17.43
CA PRO A 230 -9.44 -28.55 18.59
C PRO A 230 -9.52 -27.69 19.86
N GLY A 231 -10.62 -27.78 20.56
CA GLY A 231 -10.83 -27.01 21.82
C GLY A 231 -11.27 -25.56 21.62
N VAL A 232 -11.42 -25.09 20.39
CA VAL A 232 -12.00 -23.77 20.09
C VAL A 232 -13.52 -23.92 19.92
N PRO A 233 -14.36 -23.10 20.57
CA PRO A 233 -15.81 -23.13 20.40
C PRO A 233 -16.21 -22.87 18.93
N ASP A 234 -17.21 -23.62 18.45
CA ASP A 234 -17.69 -23.49 17.05
C ASP A 234 -18.09 -22.05 16.71
N GLU A 235 -18.75 -21.34 17.62
CA GLU A 235 -19.11 -19.93 17.41
C GLU A 235 -17.88 -19.07 17.12
N PHE A 236 -16.80 -19.24 17.89
CA PHE A 236 -15.57 -18.49 17.68
C PHE A 236 -14.91 -18.88 16.36
N HIS A 237 -14.87 -20.18 16.04
CA HIS A 237 -14.37 -20.64 14.75
C HIS A 237 -15.14 -20.02 13.58
N GLN A 238 -16.48 -19.97 13.63
CA GLN A 238 -17.31 -19.37 12.59
C GLN A 238 -17.08 -17.87 12.42
N ILE A 239 -16.77 -17.13 13.48
CA ILE A 239 -16.36 -15.72 13.40
C ILE A 239 -15.08 -15.59 12.58
N LEU A 240 -14.07 -16.44 12.86
CA LEU A 240 -12.81 -16.41 12.10
C LEU A 240 -13.01 -16.83 10.65
N VAL A 241 -13.82 -17.85 10.36
CA VAL A 241 -14.14 -18.30 8.99
C VAL A 241 -14.75 -17.16 8.17
N ARG A 242 -15.70 -16.39 8.73
CA ARG A 242 -16.28 -15.22 8.05
C ARG A 242 -15.25 -14.13 7.81
N ALA A 243 -14.42 -13.82 8.80
CA ALA A 243 -13.37 -12.79 8.67
C ALA A 243 -12.26 -13.21 7.68
N LEU A 244 -12.03 -14.52 7.50
CA LEU A 244 -11.08 -15.13 6.56
C LEU A 244 -11.70 -15.48 5.19
N HIS A 245 -12.90 -14.99 4.88
CA HIS A 245 -13.54 -15.30 3.61
C HIS A 245 -12.71 -14.74 2.44
N PRO A 246 -12.39 -15.55 1.41
CA PRO A 246 -11.59 -15.09 0.27
C PRO A 246 -12.30 -14.01 -0.54
N ASP A 247 -13.64 -14.09 -0.69
CA ASP A 247 -14.44 -13.03 -1.29
C ASP A 247 -14.64 -11.88 -0.30
N VAL A 248 -14.18 -10.69 -0.67
CA VAL A 248 -14.27 -9.46 0.12
C VAL A 248 -15.72 -9.13 0.48
N SER A 249 -16.69 -9.40 -0.41
CA SER A 249 -18.12 -9.08 -0.19
C SER A 249 -18.78 -9.96 0.87
N ALA A 250 -18.27 -11.17 1.09
CA ALA A 250 -18.74 -12.12 2.10
C ALA A 250 -17.94 -12.02 3.42
N ARG A 251 -16.88 -11.23 3.46
CA ARG A 251 -16.00 -11.04 4.61
C ARG A 251 -16.63 -10.12 5.64
N THR A 252 -16.29 -10.30 6.93
CA THR A 252 -16.61 -9.32 7.99
C THR A 252 -16.15 -7.91 7.57
N PRO A 253 -17.07 -6.92 7.45
CA PRO A 253 -16.78 -5.70 6.71
C PRO A 253 -15.89 -4.70 7.45
N THR A 254 -15.86 -4.74 8.79
CA THR A 254 -15.11 -3.76 9.60
C THR A 254 -14.50 -4.41 10.84
N ALA A 255 -13.41 -3.81 11.34
CA ALA A 255 -12.81 -4.23 12.61
C ALA A 255 -13.77 -4.06 13.81
N ALA A 256 -14.61 -3.03 13.80
CA ALA A 256 -15.64 -2.84 14.84
C ALA A 256 -16.65 -4.00 14.84
N ARG A 257 -17.07 -4.47 13.66
CA ARG A 257 -17.96 -5.63 13.55
C ARG A 257 -17.29 -6.90 14.08
N LEU A 258 -16.02 -7.14 13.71
CA LEU A 258 -15.25 -8.27 14.23
C LEU A 258 -15.12 -8.22 15.76
N ARG A 259 -14.81 -7.05 16.33
CA ARG A 259 -14.76 -6.83 17.77
C ARG A 259 -16.08 -7.23 18.46
N ASP A 260 -17.20 -6.76 17.91
CA ASP A 260 -18.52 -6.97 18.51
C ASP A 260 -18.95 -8.45 18.43
N GLU A 261 -18.62 -9.12 17.33
CA GLU A 261 -18.81 -10.58 17.18
C GLU A 261 -17.94 -11.35 18.20
N LEU A 262 -16.67 -10.99 18.36
CA LEU A 262 -15.77 -11.60 19.35
C LEU A 262 -16.23 -11.37 20.81
N ARG A 263 -16.90 -10.26 21.10
CA ARG A 263 -17.51 -9.99 22.42
C ARG A 263 -18.72 -10.87 22.70
N GLY A 264 -19.27 -11.54 21.71
CA GLY A 264 -20.53 -12.27 21.82
C GLY A 264 -21.74 -11.33 21.89
N ALA A 265 -21.59 -10.10 21.37
CA ALA A 265 -22.71 -9.19 21.15
C ALA A 265 -23.52 -9.68 19.95
N VAL A 266 -24.25 -10.78 20.14
CA VAL A 266 -25.40 -11.08 19.31
C VAL A 266 -26.37 -9.94 19.54
N ALA A 267 -26.74 -9.21 18.47
CA ALA A 267 -27.86 -8.29 18.55
C ALA A 267 -29.04 -9.08 19.18
N PRO A 268 -29.67 -8.56 20.24
CA PRO A 268 -30.82 -9.26 20.79
C PRO A 268 -31.78 -9.55 19.66
N PRO A 269 -32.40 -10.73 19.58
CA PRO A 269 -33.41 -11.00 18.56
C PRO A 269 -34.38 -9.83 18.60
N VAL A 270 -34.67 -9.26 17.44
CA VAL A 270 -35.65 -8.18 17.31
C VAL A 270 -36.94 -8.74 17.87
N SER A 271 -37.19 -8.48 19.16
CA SER A 271 -38.44 -8.81 19.80
C SER A 271 -39.53 -8.11 19.01
N ALA A 272 -40.48 -8.89 18.51
CA ALA A 272 -41.64 -8.36 17.83
C ALA A 272 -42.21 -7.16 18.64
N PRO A 273 -42.66 -6.11 17.97
CA PRO A 273 -43.05 -4.88 18.65
C PRO A 273 -44.10 -5.20 19.73
N ALA A 274 -43.73 -5.00 20.98
CA ALA A 274 -44.68 -5.06 22.09
C ALA A 274 -45.80 -4.06 21.75
N GLN A 275 -47.02 -4.53 21.70
CA GLN A 275 -48.22 -3.68 21.53
C GLN A 275 -48.19 -2.64 22.67
N VAL A 276 -47.88 -1.40 22.29
CA VAL A 276 -47.93 -0.26 23.20
C VAL A 276 -49.41 0.02 23.47
N MET A 277 -49.85 -0.32 24.66
CA MET A 277 -51.14 0.15 25.20
C MET A 277 -51.09 1.68 25.28
N PRO A 278 -52.14 2.39 24.82
CA PRO A 278 -52.16 3.86 24.82
C PRO A 278 -52.17 4.38 26.26
N VAL A 279 -51.07 4.97 26.70
CA VAL A 279 -51.04 5.79 27.92
C VAL A 279 -51.64 7.15 27.60
N SER A 280 -52.76 7.46 28.24
CA SER A 280 -53.40 8.78 28.15
C SER A 280 -52.51 9.83 28.82
N VAL A 281 -51.79 10.60 27.98
CA VAL A 281 -51.04 11.76 28.44
C VAL A 281 -52.00 12.97 28.50
N ARG A 282 -52.23 13.47 29.70
CA ARG A 282 -52.86 14.80 29.89
C ARG A 282 -51.90 15.87 29.44
N THR A 283 -52.26 16.59 28.41
CA THR A 283 -51.56 17.78 27.92
C THR A 283 -51.74 18.96 28.86
N PRO A 284 -50.68 19.64 29.33
CA PRO A 284 -50.81 20.98 29.91
C PRO A 284 -50.84 22.05 28.79
N SER A 285 -51.70 23.02 28.95
CA SER A 285 -51.91 24.17 28.05
C SER A 285 -50.64 25.02 27.92
N PRO A 286 -50.36 25.60 26.72
CA PRO A 286 -49.19 26.44 26.52
C PRO A 286 -49.44 27.88 27.03
N THR A 287 -48.60 28.33 27.96
CA THR A 287 -48.47 29.76 28.28
C THR A 287 -47.66 30.45 27.20
N ARG A 288 -48.30 31.38 26.51
CA ARG A 288 -47.71 32.33 25.57
C ARG A 288 -46.64 33.19 26.23
N LYS A 289 -45.34 33.00 25.91
CA LYS A 289 -44.33 34.03 26.17
C LYS A 289 -43.88 34.62 24.84
N ARG A 290 -44.18 35.88 24.62
CA ARG A 290 -43.79 36.69 23.47
C ARG A 290 -42.26 36.91 23.52
N TRP A 291 -41.57 36.66 22.42
CA TRP A 291 -40.23 37.19 22.16
C TRP A 291 -40.24 37.88 20.79
N PRO A 292 -39.70 39.10 20.72
CA PRO A 292 -39.68 39.84 19.47
C PRO A 292 -38.36 39.67 18.73
N VAL A 293 -38.48 39.52 17.41
CA VAL A 293 -37.64 40.12 16.39
C VAL A 293 -36.12 40.06 16.54
N VAL A 294 -35.47 39.00 16.00
CA VAL A 294 -34.11 39.05 15.42
C VAL A 294 -34.08 38.15 14.17
N ALA A 295 -34.81 38.51 13.13
CA ALA A 295 -34.86 37.75 11.88
C ALA A 295 -34.53 38.60 10.64
N ALA A 296 -33.81 39.71 10.80
CA ALA A 296 -33.57 40.64 9.69
C ALA A 296 -32.06 40.81 9.31
N ALA A 297 -31.12 40.10 9.93
CA ALA A 297 -29.67 40.34 9.69
C ALA A 297 -28.95 39.24 8.88
N VAL A 298 -29.57 38.09 8.56
CA VAL A 298 -28.86 36.97 7.89
C VAL A 298 -29.07 36.94 6.37
N VAL A 299 -30.11 37.63 5.85
CA VAL A 299 -30.38 37.64 4.38
C VAL A 299 -29.48 38.63 3.63
N GLY A 300 -28.90 39.65 4.31
CA GLY A 300 -28.06 40.65 3.66
C GLY A 300 -26.61 40.18 3.31
N VAL A 301 -26.09 39.18 4.00
CA VAL A 301 -24.68 38.71 3.80
C VAL A 301 -24.58 37.72 2.63
N ILE A 302 -25.63 37.01 2.31
CA ILE A 302 -25.63 36.02 1.20
C ILE A 302 -25.72 36.70 -0.17
N ALA A 303 -26.36 37.86 -0.26
CA ALA A 303 -26.49 38.60 -1.52
C ALA A 303 -25.20 39.32 -1.96
N ILE A 304 -24.30 39.65 -1.03
CA ILE A 304 -23.04 40.32 -1.34
C ILE A 304 -21.97 39.30 -1.78
N GLY A 305 -21.99 38.10 -1.26
CA GLY A 305 -21.05 37.01 -1.64
C GLY A 305 -21.27 36.50 -3.07
N ALA A 306 -22.50 36.42 -3.55
CA ALA A 306 -22.84 35.97 -4.89
C ALA A 306 -22.50 36.98 -5.99
N GLY A 307 -22.54 38.28 -5.67
CA GLY A 307 -22.21 39.36 -6.62
C GLY A 307 -20.71 39.47 -6.93
N VAL A 308 -19.87 39.18 -5.97
CA VAL A 308 -18.39 39.23 -6.14
C VAL A 308 -17.88 38.01 -6.90
N TRP A 309 -18.47 36.82 -6.69
CA TRP A 309 -18.09 35.61 -7.43
C TRP A 309 -18.47 35.68 -8.93
N PHE A 310 -19.60 36.29 -9.26
CA PHE A 310 -20.04 36.47 -10.66
C PHE A 310 -19.24 37.53 -11.44
N ALA A 311 -18.59 38.48 -10.74
CA ALA A 311 -17.77 39.52 -11.38
C ALA A 311 -16.34 39.04 -11.69
N ILE A 312 -15.81 38.02 -10.96
CA ILE A 312 -14.46 37.47 -11.16
C ILE A 312 -14.45 36.42 -12.31
N SER A 313 -15.59 35.79 -12.60
CA SER A 313 -15.71 34.75 -13.66
C SER A 313 -15.94 35.29 -15.08
N ARG A 314 -15.94 36.60 -15.30
CA ARG A 314 -16.29 37.22 -16.61
C ARG A 314 -15.14 37.87 -17.36
N ASN A 315 -13.88 37.69 -16.93
CA ASN A 315 -12.81 38.48 -17.53
C ASN A 315 -11.74 37.65 -18.34
N ASP A 316 -12.06 36.41 -18.72
CA ASP A 316 -11.15 35.61 -19.57
C ASP A 316 -11.88 35.12 -20.84
N ASP A 317 -12.35 36.08 -21.67
CA ASP A 317 -12.67 35.79 -23.06
C ASP A 317 -12.34 37.04 -23.91
N ARG A 318 -11.09 37.10 -24.36
CA ARG A 318 -10.72 37.90 -25.55
C ARG A 318 -9.58 37.29 -26.34
N THR A 319 -9.99 36.70 -27.45
CA THR A 319 -9.35 36.77 -28.79
C THR A 319 -8.01 36.09 -29.04
N ALA A 320 -8.13 35.07 -29.88
CA ALA A 320 -7.28 35.00 -31.08
C ALA A 320 -7.97 34.18 -32.17
N SER A 321 -8.54 34.87 -33.14
CA SER A 321 -8.88 34.35 -34.46
C SER A 321 -7.59 34.12 -35.24
N GLY A 322 -7.34 32.87 -35.68
CA GLY A 322 -6.26 32.51 -36.59
C GLY A 322 -6.70 31.38 -37.51
N THR A 323 -6.77 31.67 -38.75
CA THR A 323 -7.17 30.91 -39.94
C THR A 323 -6.52 29.49 -40.00
N PRO A 324 -7.21 28.45 -40.54
CA PRO A 324 -6.65 27.11 -40.66
C PRO A 324 -5.65 27.02 -41.79
N GLY A 325 -4.40 26.91 -41.45
CA GLY A 325 -3.32 26.51 -42.38
C GLY A 325 -3.16 25.00 -42.32
N THR A 326 -3.43 24.32 -43.40
CA THR A 326 -3.02 22.94 -43.69
C THR A 326 -1.48 22.86 -43.71
N GLY A 327 -0.93 22.41 -42.58
CA GLY A 327 0.49 22.08 -42.43
C GLY A 327 0.62 20.71 -41.83
N THR A 328 1.08 19.77 -42.63
CA THR A 328 1.53 18.43 -42.17
C THR A 328 2.68 18.63 -41.20
N SER A 329 2.36 18.66 -39.87
CA SER A 329 3.39 18.72 -38.83
C SER A 329 4.02 17.33 -38.71
N GLN A 330 5.24 17.20 -39.23
CA GLN A 330 6.15 16.14 -38.75
C GLN A 330 6.30 16.32 -37.22
N PRO A 331 6.28 15.24 -36.44
CA PRO A 331 6.51 15.33 -34.99
C PRO A 331 7.91 15.92 -34.78
N VAL A 332 7.99 17.00 -34.03
CA VAL A 332 9.26 17.58 -33.56
C VAL A 332 9.86 16.53 -32.62
N VAL A 333 10.82 15.76 -33.11
CA VAL A 333 11.60 14.84 -32.31
C VAL A 333 12.40 15.69 -31.30
N ASP A 334 12.04 15.65 -30.04
CA ASP A 334 12.81 16.26 -28.98
C ASP A 334 14.25 15.78 -29.06
N LYS A 335 15.22 16.67 -29.17
CA LYS A 335 16.63 16.33 -29.34
C LYS A 335 17.29 15.72 -28.09
N VAL A 336 16.61 15.81 -26.93
CA VAL A 336 17.11 15.25 -25.68
C VAL A 336 16.51 13.86 -25.51
N PRO A 337 17.33 12.80 -25.43
CA PRO A 337 16.81 11.44 -25.23
C PRO A 337 16.18 11.28 -23.84
N PRO A 338 15.16 10.40 -23.70
CA PRO A 338 14.67 9.95 -22.40
C PRO A 338 15.77 9.30 -21.55
N PRO A 339 15.57 9.16 -20.21
CA PRO A 339 16.50 8.42 -19.37
C PRO A 339 16.85 7.04 -19.93
N ASP A 340 18.12 6.64 -19.82
CA ASP A 340 18.68 5.38 -20.31
C ASP A 340 18.73 5.18 -21.83
N LEU A 341 18.27 6.14 -22.62
CA LEU A 341 18.26 6.11 -24.07
C LEU A 341 19.30 7.07 -24.67
N LYS A 342 19.70 6.80 -25.88
CA LYS A 342 20.54 7.67 -26.74
C LYS A 342 19.88 7.82 -28.10
N ALA A 343 20.20 8.91 -28.82
CA ALA A 343 19.74 9.10 -30.20
C ALA A 343 20.34 8.01 -31.10
N CYS A 344 19.49 7.37 -31.93
CA CYS A 344 19.89 6.41 -32.93
C CYS A 344 18.95 6.50 -34.15
N GLY A 345 19.48 6.77 -35.32
CA GLY A 345 18.68 6.99 -36.51
C GLY A 345 17.66 8.13 -36.33
N THR A 346 16.39 7.84 -36.55
CA THR A 346 15.28 8.79 -36.39
C THR A 346 14.58 8.69 -35.01
N GLY A 347 15.09 7.86 -34.08
CA GLY A 347 14.48 7.61 -32.77
C GLY A 347 15.51 7.48 -31.66
N PHE A 348 15.17 6.75 -30.62
CA PHE A 348 16.02 6.48 -29.45
C PHE A 348 16.17 4.98 -29.22
N CYS A 349 17.39 4.54 -28.95
CA CYS A 349 17.72 3.18 -28.56
C CYS A 349 18.43 3.16 -27.20
N VAL A 350 18.52 2.00 -26.58
CA VAL A 350 19.12 1.84 -25.27
C VAL A 350 20.59 2.22 -25.30
N ALA A 351 20.99 3.09 -24.39
CA ALA A 351 22.38 3.54 -24.25
C ALA A 351 23.24 2.49 -23.54
N LYS A 352 22.73 1.95 -22.44
CA LYS A 352 23.32 0.86 -21.65
C LYS A 352 22.31 -0.27 -21.53
N SER A 353 22.79 -1.50 -21.41
CA SER A 353 21.93 -2.66 -21.19
C SER A 353 20.95 -2.42 -20.04
N ALA A 354 19.67 -2.61 -20.31
CA ALA A 354 18.60 -2.36 -19.35
C ALA A 354 17.69 -3.60 -19.26
N CYS A 355 17.87 -4.37 -18.19
CA CYS A 355 17.29 -5.69 -18.00
C CYS A 355 16.28 -5.68 -16.87
N PHE A 356 15.23 -6.49 -16.99
CA PHE A 356 14.06 -6.45 -16.12
C PHE A 356 13.56 -7.85 -15.78
N ASN A 357 13.03 -8.05 -14.57
CA ASN A 357 12.45 -9.33 -14.12
C ASN A 357 11.11 -9.68 -14.77
N GLY A 358 10.48 -8.74 -15.43
CA GLY A 358 9.17 -8.87 -16.04
C GLY A 358 8.39 -7.57 -15.90
N PHE A 359 7.31 -7.42 -16.65
CA PHE A 359 6.32 -6.40 -16.39
C PHE A 359 5.00 -7.05 -15.99
N VAL A 360 4.31 -6.42 -15.06
CA VAL A 360 3.05 -6.93 -14.51
C VAL A 360 1.92 -6.11 -15.12
N GLU A 361 0.96 -6.79 -15.73
CA GLU A 361 -0.32 -6.22 -16.08
C GLU A 361 -1.28 -6.43 -14.89
N SER A 362 -1.72 -5.33 -14.28
CA SER A 362 -2.73 -5.38 -13.22
C SER A 362 -4.03 -4.76 -13.71
N GLY A 363 -5.11 -5.56 -13.74
CA GLY A 363 -6.42 -5.10 -14.19
C GLY A 363 -6.45 -4.63 -15.66
N GLY A 364 -5.60 -5.22 -16.52
CA GLY A 364 -5.48 -4.84 -17.94
C GLY A 364 -4.68 -3.55 -18.16
N GLN A 365 -3.89 -3.09 -17.18
CA GLN A 365 -3.00 -1.95 -17.30
C GLN A 365 -1.53 -2.41 -17.26
N ALA A 366 -0.72 -1.94 -18.21
CA ALA A 366 0.72 -2.15 -18.18
C ALA A 366 1.31 -1.37 -17.00
N THR A 367 1.90 -2.10 -16.04
CA THR A 367 2.61 -1.52 -14.90
C THR A 367 4.11 -1.67 -15.09
N THR A 368 4.86 -0.80 -14.41
CA THR A 368 6.31 -0.68 -14.53
C THR A 368 7.06 -2.01 -14.43
N ALA A 369 8.02 -2.24 -15.33
CA ALA A 369 8.96 -3.34 -15.23
C ALA A 369 10.08 -3.03 -14.23
N ARG A 370 10.47 -4.01 -13.40
CA ARG A 370 11.57 -3.83 -12.44
C ARG A 370 12.90 -4.00 -13.14
N ARG A 371 13.69 -2.93 -13.15
CA ARG A 371 15.06 -2.95 -13.65
C ARG A 371 15.99 -3.73 -12.72
N LYS A 372 16.85 -4.57 -13.27
CA LYS A 372 17.97 -5.21 -12.58
C LYS A 372 19.17 -4.26 -12.48
N GLY A 373 19.98 -4.44 -11.47
CA GLY A 373 21.24 -3.70 -11.31
C GLY A 373 22.29 -4.09 -12.35
N SER A 374 22.25 -5.34 -12.82
CA SER A 374 23.15 -5.89 -13.82
C SER A 374 22.41 -6.86 -14.74
N CYS A 375 22.72 -6.86 -16.03
CA CYS A 375 22.22 -7.85 -16.99
C CYS A 375 23.02 -9.19 -16.94
N ALA A 376 24.00 -9.29 -16.08
CA ALA A 376 24.66 -10.56 -15.75
C ALA A 376 23.82 -11.37 -14.74
N ASP A 377 22.86 -10.73 -14.04
CA ASP A 377 21.90 -11.41 -13.19
C ASP A 377 20.75 -11.96 -14.05
N GLU A 378 20.14 -13.06 -13.62
CA GLU A 378 18.96 -13.65 -14.27
C GLU A 378 17.85 -12.62 -14.47
N HIS A 379 17.37 -12.50 -15.72
CA HIS A 379 16.31 -11.57 -16.10
C HIS A 379 15.50 -12.15 -17.26
N TYR A 380 14.32 -11.57 -17.54
CA TYR A 380 13.38 -12.10 -18.52
C TYR A 380 13.04 -11.11 -19.63
N TRP A 381 13.21 -9.82 -19.39
CA TRP A 381 12.89 -8.76 -20.33
C TRP A 381 14.04 -7.78 -20.45
N GLU A 382 14.25 -7.26 -21.67
CA GLU A 382 15.25 -6.23 -21.96
C GLU A 382 14.64 -5.08 -22.73
N ALA A 383 15.03 -3.84 -22.41
CA ALA A 383 14.70 -2.68 -23.21
C ALA A 383 15.59 -2.60 -24.47
N PHE A 384 15.02 -2.26 -25.63
CA PHE A 384 15.77 -2.10 -26.87
C PHE A 384 15.59 -0.73 -27.53
N ALA A 385 14.48 -0.03 -27.31
CA ALA A 385 14.16 1.28 -27.84
C ALA A 385 13.22 2.04 -26.91
N GLY A 386 12.83 3.27 -27.27
CA GLY A 386 11.84 4.05 -26.54
C GLY A 386 11.66 5.45 -27.08
N GLY A 387 10.90 6.28 -26.35
CA GLY A 387 10.61 7.65 -26.75
C GLY A 387 9.85 8.45 -25.69
N TRP A 388 9.67 9.74 -25.94
CA TRP A 388 8.82 10.60 -25.11
C TRP A 388 7.35 10.40 -25.46
N LEU A 389 6.47 10.55 -24.46
CA LEU A 389 5.02 10.64 -24.62
C LEU A 389 4.59 12.10 -24.60
N SER A 390 3.63 12.45 -25.44
CA SER A 390 3.10 13.83 -25.52
C SER A 390 2.15 14.17 -24.36
N GLY A 391 1.74 13.19 -23.56
CA GLY A 391 0.77 13.34 -22.48
C GLY A 391 0.96 12.34 -21.35
N ASP A 392 -0.10 12.11 -20.59
CA ASP A 392 -0.10 11.11 -19.52
C ASP A 392 0.09 9.69 -20.06
N ILE A 393 0.70 8.82 -19.24
CA ILE A 393 0.83 7.40 -19.58
C ILE A 393 -0.58 6.78 -19.62
N PRO A 394 -1.04 6.26 -20.78
CA PRO A 394 -2.35 5.64 -20.88
C PRO A 394 -2.46 4.44 -19.94
N LYS A 395 -3.55 4.38 -19.19
CA LYS A 395 -3.87 3.26 -18.28
C LYS A 395 -4.52 2.12 -19.03
N VAL A 396 -3.77 1.47 -19.90
CA VAL A 396 -4.21 0.37 -20.76
C VAL A 396 -3.21 -0.78 -20.71
N SER A 397 -3.54 -1.93 -21.28
CA SER A 397 -2.61 -3.07 -21.36
C SER A 397 -1.37 -2.74 -22.19
N SER A 398 -0.27 -3.49 -22.02
CA SER A 398 0.93 -3.37 -22.87
C SER A 398 0.58 -3.56 -24.34
N GLU A 399 -0.32 -4.49 -24.65
CA GLU A 399 -0.79 -4.76 -26.01
C GLU A 399 -1.56 -3.58 -26.62
N ASP A 400 -2.42 -2.92 -25.83
CA ASP A 400 -3.16 -1.73 -26.30
C ASP A 400 -2.25 -0.50 -26.36
N LEU A 401 -1.29 -0.39 -25.46
CA LEU A 401 -0.29 0.69 -25.47
C LEU A 401 0.61 0.60 -26.72
N LEU A 402 0.95 -0.61 -27.18
CA LEU A 402 1.67 -0.83 -28.44
C LEU A 402 0.93 -0.30 -29.67
N LYS A 403 -0.40 -0.16 -29.62
CA LYS A 403 -1.24 0.38 -30.70
C LYS A 403 -1.28 1.93 -30.71
N ALA A 404 -0.78 2.60 -29.66
CA ALA A 404 -0.76 4.06 -29.58
C ALA A 404 0.09 4.66 -30.71
N PRO A 405 -0.36 5.74 -31.39
CA PRO A 405 0.33 6.29 -32.59
C PRO A 405 1.78 6.67 -32.35
N GLU A 406 2.13 7.15 -31.15
CA GLU A 406 3.49 7.55 -30.77
C GLU A 406 4.43 6.35 -30.54
N ILE A 407 3.88 5.17 -30.26
CA ILE A 407 4.59 3.96 -29.84
C ILE A 407 4.64 2.93 -30.97
N ALA A 408 3.55 2.76 -31.73
CA ALA A 408 3.39 1.73 -32.76
C ALA A 408 4.49 1.77 -33.85
N GLY A 409 5.05 2.96 -34.13
CA GLY A 409 6.15 3.13 -35.07
C GLY A 409 7.54 2.87 -34.47
N VAL A 410 7.67 2.82 -33.16
CA VAL A 410 8.94 2.68 -32.44
C VAL A 410 9.14 1.27 -31.91
N CYS A 411 8.15 0.70 -31.21
CA CYS A 411 8.23 -0.63 -30.62
C CYS A 411 7.86 -1.74 -31.61
N THR A 412 8.65 -1.89 -32.66
CA THR A 412 8.40 -2.85 -33.75
C THR A 412 9.42 -3.99 -33.76
N LYS A 413 9.05 -5.13 -34.35
CA LYS A 413 9.99 -6.25 -34.60
C LYS A 413 11.18 -5.81 -35.48
N ALA A 414 11.00 -4.85 -36.41
CA ALA A 414 12.07 -4.28 -37.21
C ALA A 414 13.04 -3.46 -36.35
N ALA A 415 12.54 -2.63 -35.42
CA ALA A 415 13.38 -1.88 -34.50
C ALA A 415 14.10 -2.82 -33.52
N LEU A 416 13.44 -3.90 -33.08
CA LEU A 416 14.04 -4.94 -32.26
C LEU A 416 15.27 -5.53 -32.96
N ALA A 417 15.11 -6.04 -34.17
CA ALA A 417 16.20 -6.63 -34.96
C ALA A 417 17.34 -5.64 -35.23
N ALA A 418 17.01 -4.36 -35.52
CA ALA A 418 17.99 -3.30 -35.80
C ALA A 418 18.85 -2.92 -34.57
N ASN A 419 18.35 -3.10 -33.37
CA ASN A 419 19.02 -2.78 -32.12
C ASN A 419 19.66 -4.00 -31.42
N THR A 420 19.47 -5.21 -31.96
CA THR A 420 20.05 -6.45 -31.45
C THR A 420 21.56 -6.50 -31.72
N ARG A 421 22.32 -6.98 -30.75
CA ARG A 421 23.77 -7.20 -30.87
C ARG A 421 24.08 -8.25 -31.94
N PRO A 422 25.20 -8.12 -32.64
CA PRO A 422 25.64 -9.15 -33.60
C PRO A 422 25.77 -10.53 -32.90
N GLY A 423 25.18 -11.55 -33.53
CA GLY A 423 25.28 -12.93 -33.07
C GLY A 423 24.15 -13.37 -32.12
N VAL A 424 23.22 -12.48 -31.74
CA VAL A 424 22.01 -12.81 -30.98
C VAL A 424 20.82 -12.92 -31.94
N ASP A 425 20.07 -14.01 -31.86
CA ASP A 425 18.82 -14.19 -32.61
C ASP A 425 17.62 -13.79 -31.74
N THR A 426 16.96 -12.71 -32.13
CA THR A 426 15.74 -12.19 -31.50
C THR A 426 14.51 -12.35 -32.37
N SER A 427 14.55 -13.17 -33.42
CA SER A 427 13.46 -13.35 -34.37
C SER A 427 12.16 -13.89 -33.75
N THR A 428 12.28 -14.73 -32.72
CA THR A 428 11.17 -15.34 -31.97
C THR A 428 10.79 -14.53 -30.72
N TRP A 429 11.46 -13.41 -30.43
CA TRP A 429 11.18 -12.64 -29.23
C TRP A 429 9.87 -11.87 -29.34
N GLN A 430 9.08 -11.85 -28.29
CA GLN A 430 7.90 -11.00 -28.14
C GLN A 430 8.29 -9.56 -27.79
N VAL A 431 7.44 -8.60 -28.17
CA VAL A 431 7.63 -7.17 -27.93
C VAL A 431 6.53 -6.69 -26.98
N GLY A 432 6.92 -5.93 -25.96
CA GLY A 432 6.04 -5.23 -25.05
C GLY A 432 6.43 -3.77 -24.91
N VAL A 433 5.66 -2.99 -24.17
CA VAL A 433 5.95 -1.59 -23.88
C VAL A 433 5.55 -1.24 -22.45
N VAL A 434 6.33 -0.38 -21.82
CA VAL A 434 6.08 0.13 -20.47
C VAL A 434 6.33 1.63 -20.44
N GLY A 435 5.43 2.38 -19.80
CA GLY A 435 5.53 3.83 -19.61
C GLY A 435 6.18 4.19 -18.28
N TYR A 436 6.96 5.27 -18.27
CA TYR A 436 7.64 5.83 -17.11
C TYR A 436 7.45 7.34 -17.01
N ALA A 437 7.48 7.88 -15.79
CA ALA A 437 7.49 9.31 -15.53
C ALA A 437 8.92 9.78 -15.19
N ASP A 438 9.33 10.92 -15.76
CA ASP A 438 10.58 11.62 -15.45
C ASP A 438 10.28 13.10 -15.22
N GLY A 439 10.17 13.50 -13.96
CA GLY A 439 9.71 14.84 -13.57
C GLY A 439 8.30 15.13 -14.08
N ASP A 440 8.18 16.18 -14.89
CA ASP A 440 6.91 16.61 -15.51
C ASP A 440 6.67 15.98 -16.89
N ARG A 441 7.51 15.05 -17.31
CA ARG A 441 7.44 14.39 -18.64
C ARG A 441 7.28 12.88 -18.48
N ASN A 442 6.60 12.28 -19.44
CA ASN A 442 6.41 10.83 -19.50
C ASN A 442 7.18 10.27 -20.73
N TYR A 443 7.72 9.07 -20.59
CA TYR A 443 8.41 8.34 -21.65
C TYR A 443 8.05 6.87 -21.62
N PHE A 444 8.37 6.14 -22.68
CA PHE A 444 8.15 4.70 -22.77
C PHE A 444 9.42 3.97 -23.17
N LEU A 445 9.52 2.71 -22.74
CA LEU A 445 10.53 1.76 -23.19
C LEU A 445 9.86 0.61 -23.94
N CYS A 446 10.39 0.30 -25.11
CA CYS A 446 10.09 -0.90 -25.86
C CYS A 446 10.87 -2.06 -25.26
N MET A 447 10.18 -3.10 -24.84
CA MET A 447 10.71 -4.26 -24.15
C MET A 447 10.68 -5.48 -25.07
N ALA A 448 11.62 -6.40 -24.90
CA ALA A 448 11.64 -7.67 -25.62
C ALA A 448 11.98 -8.84 -24.69
N SER A 449 11.43 -10.01 -24.98
CA SER A 449 11.63 -11.26 -24.23
C SER A 449 11.48 -12.45 -25.18
N PRO A 450 12.20 -13.58 -24.96
CA PRO A 450 11.94 -14.83 -25.69
C PRO A 450 10.48 -15.28 -25.52
N GLU A 451 9.80 -15.72 -26.57
CA GLU A 451 8.40 -16.19 -26.52
C GLU A 451 8.21 -17.39 -25.61
N GLU A 452 9.21 -18.24 -25.48
CA GLU A 452 9.19 -19.45 -24.63
C GLU A 452 9.51 -19.18 -23.16
N GLY A 453 9.71 -17.90 -22.74
CA GLY A 453 9.94 -17.54 -21.37
C GLY A 453 11.28 -17.99 -20.79
N GLY A 454 12.35 -17.93 -21.55
CA GLY A 454 13.70 -18.29 -21.13
C GLY A 454 14.36 -17.26 -20.22
N GLU A 455 15.12 -17.70 -19.22
CA GLU A 455 16.00 -16.84 -18.43
C GLU A 455 17.17 -16.36 -19.27
N LEU A 456 17.46 -15.06 -19.17
CA LEU A 456 18.60 -14.41 -19.83
C LEU A 456 19.66 -14.08 -18.76
N THR A 457 20.90 -14.33 -19.07
CA THR A 457 22.06 -13.99 -18.21
C THR A 457 23.08 -13.10 -18.92
N THR A 458 22.77 -12.73 -20.17
CA THR A 458 23.56 -11.81 -20.98
C THR A 458 22.61 -10.90 -21.76
N SER A 459 22.99 -9.64 -21.96
CA SER A 459 22.13 -8.70 -22.66
C SER A 459 22.22 -8.83 -24.18
N ALA A 460 21.06 -8.80 -24.83
CA ALA A 460 20.93 -8.74 -26.29
C ALA A 460 21.07 -7.32 -26.87
N PHE A 461 20.99 -6.27 -26.01
CA PHE A 461 20.95 -4.86 -26.44
C PHE A 461 21.93 -3.99 -25.62
N GLY A 462 22.28 -2.82 -26.16
CA GLY A 462 23.12 -1.83 -25.49
C GLY A 462 24.60 -2.25 -25.36
N SER A 463 25.35 -1.57 -24.51
CA SER A 463 26.75 -1.88 -24.17
C SER A 463 26.89 -2.29 -22.71
N ASP A 464 27.78 -3.24 -22.43
CA ASP A 464 28.05 -3.76 -21.06
C ASP A 464 29.00 -2.86 -20.25
N SER A 465 29.00 -1.56 -20.46
CA SER A 465 29.91 -0.64 -19.76
C SER A 465 29.19 0.25 -18.75
#